data_787c668f17eb619234e0f0c140b0fc52
#
_entry.id   787c668f17eb619234e0f0c140b0fc52
#
_cell.length_a   1.000
_cell.length_b   1.000
_cell.length_c   1.000
_cell.angle_alpha   90.00
_cell.angle_beta   90.00
_cell.angle_gamma   90.00
#
_symmetry.space_group_name_H-M   'P 1'
#
loop_
_entity.id
_entity.type
_entity.pdbx_description
1 polymer ?
#
loop_
_entity_poly.entity_id
_entity_poly.type
_entity_poly.pdbx_seq_one_letter_code
_entity_poly.pdbx_strand_id
1 'polypeptide(L)'
;MAEKQEEMSSLEMKVARQVEYYFGDHNLPRDKFLKEQLQLDDGWVTLETMLKFNRLKSLTAESSVIVAALQKSKTGLLEISEDKTKIRRSPNKPLPELNDEYKDILKHKSVYMKGFPLETTLDEIQEWLTGKGEIENIQMRRNLQRQFKGSVFICFDTEESAKQFLAREDIKSFKDNEMLVLSREDYHAKKAEERKQFKAETKAKAKHDKERQQKNAEDKEMGLLLDEQTGCLLKFSGELEDVSREDFHELFSGHGKIKWVDFTRGAKEGTLLFDGNAKEAFEKAKEANGGELKIKDNTVTWQVLEGDEEKEELKNIIEAQQESYSRSRGRGGRGRSGGRGRGGRRGRGGRDQGRTQYQGKKTKFDSDDEDDAPAAKVAKTENGS
;
A
#
# COMPACT_ATOMS: atom_id res chain seq x y z
N MET A 1 -12.56 49.20 46.58
CA MET A 1 -11.31 49.50 45.90
C MET A 1 -11.30 48.70 44.59
N ALA A 2 -11.40 49.35 43.49
CA ALA A 2 -11.36 48.68 42.18
C ALA A 2 -9.91 48.21 41.92
N GLU A 3 -9.70 46.90 41.91
CA GLU A 3 -8.45 46.33 41.46
C GLU A 3 -8.25 46.73 40.01
N LYS A 4 -7.23 47.55 39.77
CA LYS A 4 -6.71 47.84 38.43
C LYS A 4 -6.27 46.49 37.84
N GLN A 5 -7.07 45.95 36.94
CA GLN A 5 -6.61 44.83 36.10
C GLN A 5 -5.44 45.36 35.27
N GLU A 6 -4.22 45.01 35.65
CA GLU A 6 -3.05 45.27 34.84
C GLU A 6 -3.20 44.45 33.54
N GLU A 7 -3.24 45.15 32.42
CA GLU A 7 -3.28 44.49 31.09
C GLU A 7 -2.03 43.64 30.91
N MET A 8 -2.22 42.41 30.46
CA MET A 8 -1.12 41.52 30.13
C MET A 8 -0.26 42.09 28.99
N SER A 9 1.06 42.12 29.17
CA SER A 9 1.96 42.44 28.09
C SER A 9 1.90 41.36 27.00
N SER A 10 2.29 41.71 25.76
CA SER A 10 2.34 40.76 24.64
C SER A 10 3.21 39.53 24.96
N LEU A 11 4.31 39.71 25.68
CA LEU A 11 5.17 38.61 26.13
C LEU A 11 4.46 37.73 27.19
N GLU A 12 3.82 38.32 28.18
CA GLU A 12 3.07 37.57 29.22
C GLU A 12 1.95 36.74 28.59
N MET A 13 1.23 37.29 27.58
CA MET A 13 0.20 36.54 26.85
C MET A 13 0.78 35.32 26.12
N LYS A 14 1.93 35.48 25.47
CA LYS A 14 2.60 34.37 24.77
C LYS A 14 3.10 33.29 25.75
N VAL A 15 3.66 33.72 26.86
CA VAL A 15 4.13 32.82 27.95
C VAL A 15 2.99 32.05 28.56
N ALA A 16 1.91 32.74 28.99
CA ALA A 16 0.74 32.08 29.56
C ALA A 16 0.13 31.06 28.62
N ARG A 17 -0.14 31.46 27.36
CA ARG A 17 -0.67 30.58 26.32
C ARG A 17 0.22 29.36 26.08
N GLN A 18 1.55 29.52 26.09
CA GLN A 18 2.48 28.44 25.88
C GLN A 18 2.49 27.44 27.05
N VAL A 19 2.45 27.94 28.32
CA VAL A 19 2.42 27.07 29.47
C VAL A 19 1.06 26.36 29.57
N GLU A 20 -0.05 27.05 29.34
CA GLU A 20 -1.40 26.47 29.29
C GLU A 20 -1.52 25.41 28.21
N TYR A 21 -0.87 25.60 27.06
CA TYR A 21 -0.79 24.58 26.00
C TYR A 21 -0.12 23.29 26.51
N TYR A 22 0.99 23.38 27.26
CA TYR A 22 1.67 22.20 27.81
C TYR A 22 0.77 21.36 28.72
N PHE A 23 -0.02 21.97 29.55
CA PHE A 23 -0.94 21.31 30.46
C PHE A 23 -2.35 21.13 29.89
N GLY A 24 -2.58 21.60 28.68
CA GLY A 24 -3.88 21.55 28.01
C GLY A 24 -4.25 20.15 27.50
N ASP A 25 -5.51 19.99 27.17
CA ASP A 25 -6.13 18.71 26.73
C ASP A 25 -5.51 18.15 25.47
N HIS A 26 -4.96 18.99 24.62
CA HIS A 26 -4.35 18.58 23.35
C HIS A 26 -2.92 18.07 23.48
N ASN A 27 -2.12 18.60 24.44
CA ASN A 27 -0.71 18.24 24.59
C ASN A 27 -0.49 17.22 25.71
N LEU A 28 -1.04 17.46 26.89
CA LEU A 28 -0.73 16.67 28.09
C LEU A 28 -0.98 15.16 27.90
N PRO A 29 -2.05 14.68 27.23
CA PRO A 29 -2.25 13.26 26.96
C PRO A 29 -1.18 12.59 26.10
N ARG A 30 -0.42 13.38 25.34
CA ARG A 30 0.61 12.89 24.39
C ARG A 30 2.04 13.10 24.90
N ASP A 31 2.22 14.03 25.82
CA ASP A 31 3.53 14.38 26.39
C ASP A 31 3.93 13.39 27.49
N LYS A 32 4.81 12.43 27.12
CA LYS A 32 5.30 11.40 28.04
C LYS A 32 6.12 11.99 29.18
N PHE A 33 7.00 12.95 28.87
CA PHE A 33 7.86 13.58 29.86
C PHE A 33 7.05 14.33 30.90
N LEU A 34 6.09 15.14 30.46
CA LEU A 34 5.26 15.92 31.41
C LEU A 34 4.38 15.00 32.23
N LYS A 35 3.84 13.90 31.65
CA LYS A 35 3.11 12.88 32.41
C LYS A 35 3.95 12.23 33.51
N GLU A 36 5.19 11.90 33.23
CA GLU A 36 6.11 11.34 34.21
C GLU A 36 6.39 12.37 35.34
N GLN A 37 6.59 13.64 34.98
CA GLN A 37 6.79 14.68 35.97
C GLN A 37 5.57 14.89 36.90
N LEU A 38 4.38 14.84 36.36
CA LEU A 38 3.14 14.97 37.10
C LEU A 38 2.90 13.84 38.14
N GLN A 39 3.51 12.68 37.94
CA GLN A 39 3.40 11.54 38.87
C GLN A 39 4.35 11.64 40.06
N LEU A 40 5.37 12.50 39.99
CA LEU A 40 6.41 12.56 41.00
C LEU A 40 6.00 13.41 42.26
N ASP A 41 5.15 14.41 42.08
CA ASP A 41 4.86 15.40 43.15
C ASP A 41 3.39 15.90 43.05
N ASP A 42 2.43 15.00 43.24
CA ASP A 42 0.97 15.29 43.23
C ASP A 42 0.51 16.24 42.10
N GLY A 43 1.11 16.09 40.92
CA GLY A 43 0.82 16.92 39.76
C GLY A 43 1.57 18.25 39.71
N TRP A 44 2.44 18.53 40.65
CA TRP A 44 3.27 19.71 40.63
C TRP A 44 4.50 19.54 39.73
N VAL A 45 4.80 20.55 38.94
CA VAL A 45 6.00 20.62 38.09
C VAL A 45 6.75 21.90 38.44
N THR A 46 8.07 21.78 38.63
CA THR A 46 8.89 22.94 38.97
C THR A 46 9.07 23.87 37.79
N LEU A 47 9.12 25.18 38.02
CA LEU A 47 9.37 26.16 36.97
C LEU A 47 10.75 25.97 36.29
N GLU A 48 11.74 25.46 37.01
CA GLU A 48 13.03 25.07 36.42
C GLU A 48 12.88 23.96 35.38
N THR A 49 12.01 22.98 35.64
CA THR A 49 11.68 21.94 34.65
C THR A 49 10.97 22.54 33.46
N MET A 50 10.07 23.47 33.64
CA MET A 50 9.37 24.16 32.55
C MET A 50 10.32 24.97 31.69
N LEU A 51 11.34 25.62 32.26
CA LEU A 51 12.35 26.37 31.50
C LEU A 51 13.28 25.49 30.67
N LYS A 52 13.25 24.15 30.81
CA LYS A 52 13.95 23.22 29.92
C LYS A 52 13.23 23.04 28.57
N PHE A 53 11.96 23.42 28.50
CA PHE A 53 11.19 23.33 27.25
C PHE A 53 11.65 24.43 26.28
N ASN A 54 12.16 24.01 25.11
CA ASN A 54 12.81 24.90 24.13
C ASN A 54 11.94 26.10 23.75
N ARG A 55 10.64 25.89 23.55
CA ARG A 55 9.72 26.96 23.17
C ARG A 55 9.53 27.99 24.27
N LEU A 56 9.35 27.53 25.51
CA LEU A 56 9.22 28.42 26.67
C LEU A 56 10.53 29.15 26.93
N LYS A 57 11.65 28.45 26.87
CA LYS A 57 12.99 29.02 27.02
C LYS A 57 13.27 30.10 25.95
N SER A 58 12.72 29.98 24.75
CA SER A 58 12.88 31.04 23.71
C SER A 58 12.05 32.28 23.99
N LEU A 59 11.01 32.19 24.83
CA LEU A 59 10.15 33.31 25.22
C LEU A 59 10.69 34.03 26.48
N THR A 60 11.10 33.27 27.51
CA THR A 60 11.65 33.79 28.76
C THR A 60 12.61 32.81 29.39
N ALA A 61 13.61 33.34 30.09
CA ALA A 61 14.53 32.58 30.94
C ALA A 61 14.19 32.74 32.43
N GLU A 62 13.22 33.59 32.76
CA GLU A 62 12.91 33.96 34.15
C GLU A 62 11.60 33.31 34.60
N SER A 63 11.63 32.63 35.75
CA SER A 63 10.44 32.03 36.36
C SER A 63 9.43 33.05 36.84
N SER A 64 9.92 34.24 37.24
CA SER A 64 9.07 35.37 37.69
C SER A 64 8.10 35.82 36.59
N VAL A 65 8.55 35.85 35.33
CA VAL A 65 7.70 36.21 34.18
C VAL A 65 6.61 35.16 33.96
N ILE A 66 6.93 33.86 34.15
CA ILE A 66 5.93 32.81 34.05
C ILE A 66 4.86 32.96 35.11
N VAL A 67 5.27 33.18 36.37
CA VAL A 67 4.35 33.41 37.48
C VAL A 67 3.44 34.61 37.25
N ALA A 68 4.02 35.75 36.86
CA ALA A 68 3.26 36.96 36.56
C ALA A 68 2.25 36.75 35.43
N ALA A 69 2.66 36.05 34.36
CA ALA A 69 1.80 35.73 33.22
C ALA A 69 0.62 34.83 33.63
N LEU A 70 0.89 33.80 34.46
CA LEU A 70 -0.16 32.87 34.90
C LEU A 70 -1.11 33.46 35.92
N GLN A 71 -0.63 34.38 36.81
CA GLN A 71 -1.49 35.12 37.73
C GLN A 71 -2.50 36.03 37.05
N LYS A 72 -2.14 36.58 35.88
CA LYS A 72 -3.02 37.41 35.05
C LYS A 72 -3.92 36.60 34.12
N SER A 73 -3.66 35.29 33.98
CA SER A 73 -4.47 34.43 33.11
C SER A 73 -5.86 34.20 33.68
N LYS A 74 -6.87 34.34 32.81
CA LYS A 74 -8.29 34.15 33.16
C LYS A 74 -8.76 32.70 33.00
N THR A 75 -7.95 31.81 32.45
CA THR A 75 -8.36 30.45 32.14
C THR A 75 -8.58 29.59 33.40
N GLY A 76 -7.88 29.87 34.49
CA GLY A 76 -7.93 29.08 35.72
C GLY A 76 -7.57 27.59 35.48
N LEU A 77 -6.79 27.32 34.43
CA LEU A 77 -6.33 25.95 34.10
C LEU A 77 -5.20 25.52 35.05
N LEU A 78 -4.37 26.45 35.46
CA LEU A 78 -3.17 26.19 36.24
C LEU A 78 -3.25 26.82 37.62
N GLU A 79 -2.70 26.13 38.59
CA GLU A 79 -2.47 26.60 39.96
C GLU A 79 -0.98 26.83 40.14
N ILE A 80 -0.65 27.86 40.94
CA ILE A 80 0.72 28.21 41.29
C ILE A 80 0.89 27.88 42.78
N SER A 81 2.00 27.25 43.15
CA SER A 81 2.33 26.97 44.56
C SER A 81 2.54 28.25 45.38
N GLU A 82 2.36 28.16 46.67
CA GLU A 82 2.49 29.31 47.60
C GLU A 82 3.89 29.94 47.54
N ASP A 83 4.93 29.11 47.38
CA ASP A 83 6.33 29.51 47.21
C ASP A 83 6.68 30.02 45.83
N LYS A 84 5.70 29.98 44.89
CA LYS A 84 5.86 30.41 43.49
C LYS A 84 6.99 29.68 42.70
N THR A 85 7.31 28.46 43.13
CA THR A 85 8.36 27.65 42.50
C THR A 85 7.83 26.55 41.59
N LYS A 86 6.53 26.17 41.76
CA LYS A 86 5.87 25.07 41.06
C LYS A 86 4.55 25.49 40.49
N ILE A 87 4.12 24.79 39.47
CA ILE A 87 2.80 24.92 38.85
C ILE A 87 2.18 23.54 38.64
N ARG A 88 0.87 23.46 38.68
CA ARG A 88 0.12 22.24 38.36
C ARG A 88 -1.15 22.56 37.60
N ARG A 89 -1.69 21.58 36.91
CA ARG A 89 -3.05 21.65 36.36
C ARG A 89 -4.04 21.60 37.51
N SER A 90 -5.02 22.50 37.47
CA SER A 90 -6.05 22.56 38.53
C SER A 90 -6.81 21.24 38.62
N PRO A 91 -6.95 20.63 39.80
CA PRO A 91 -7.77 19.44 40.04
C PRO A 91 -9.23 19.61 39.61
N ASN A 92 -9.74 20.87 39.64
CA ASN A 92 -11.09 21.20 39.22
C ASN A 92 -11.29 21.11 37.69
N LYS A 93 -10.23 20.99 36.94
CA LYS A 93 -10.23 20.84 35.46
C LYS A 93 -9.51 19.54 35.05
N PRO A 94 -10.10 18.37 35.35
CA PRO A 94 -9.49 17.09 34.99
C PRO A 94 -9.32 16.98 33.46
N LEU A 95 -8.40 16.12 33.05
CA LEU A 95 -8.26 15.79 31.62
C LEU A 95 -9.51 15.05 31.14
N PRO A 96 -10.02 15.40 29.95
CA PRO A 96 -11.11 14.65 29.35
C PRO A 96 -10.66 13.22 29.04
N GLU A 97 -11.58 12.28 29.18
CA GLU A 97 -11.33 10.90 28.74
C GLU A 97 -11.22 10.86 27.20
N LEU A 98 -10.16 10.22 26.70
CA LEU A 98 -9.93 10.04 25.27
C LEU A 98 -10.81 8.92 24.69
N ASN A 99 -12.12 9.04 24.86
CA ASN A 99 -13.10 8.14 24.29
C ASN A 99 -13.40 8.51 22.81
N ASP A 100 -14.20 7.70 22.13
CA ASP A 100 -14.54 7.95 20.73
C ASP A 100 -15.47 9.16 20.58
N GLU A 101 -16.31 9.42 21.55
CA GLU A 101 -17.18 10.62 21.59
C GLU A 101 -16.36 11.92 21.62
N TYR A 102 -15.32 11.96 22.48
CA TYR A 102 -14.42 13.11 22.54
C TYR A 102 -13.65 13.32 21.22
N LYS A 103 -13.20 12.22 20.60
CA LYS A 103 -12.54 12.31 19.28
C LYS A 103 -13.48 12.84 18.20
N ASP A 104 -14.75 12.46 18.24
CA ASP A 104 -15.74 12.95 17.28
C ASP A 104 -16.05 14.42 17.52
N ILE A 105 -16.18 14.86 18.77
CA ILE A 105 -16.29 16.28 19.11
C ILE A 105 -15.09 17.07 18.55
N LEU A 106 -13.87 16.57 18.76
CA LEU A 106 -12.67 17.21 18.23
C LEU A 106 -12.64 17.26 16.70
N LYS A 107 -13.20 16.27 16.00
CA LYS A 107 -13.31 16.30 14.53
C LYS A 107 -14.23 17.43 14.06
N HIS A 108 -15.40 17.56 14.70
CA HIS A 108 -16.38 18.59 14.34
C HIS A 108 -15.89 20.02 14.66
N LYS A 109 -15.13 20.18 15.73
CA LYS A 109 -14.50 21.45 16.12
C LYS A 109 -13.25 21.79 15.31
N SER A 110 -12.74 20.90 14.44
CA SER A 110 -11.45 21.09 13.79
C SER A 110 -11.58 21.38 12.30
N VAL A 111 -10.71 22.27 11.82
CA VAL A 111 -10.58 22.65 10.42
C VAL A 111 -9.18 22.30 9.94
N TYR A 112 -9.09 21.77 8.72
CA TYR A 112 -7.85 21.54 8.01
C TYR A 112 -7.57 22.68 7.06
N MET A 113 -6.35 23.22 7.10
CA MET A 113 -5.89 24.25 6.17
C MET A 113 -4.57 23.85 5.52
N LYS A 114 -4.44 24.11 4.21
CA LYS A 114 -3.23 23.87 3.44
C LYS A 114 -3.01 25.01 2.44
N GLY A 115 -1.75 25.38 2.21
CA GLY A 115 -1.35 26.46 1.32
C GLY A 115 -0.37 27.40 1.99
N PHE A 116 -0.02 27.16 3.26
CA PHE A 116 0.99 27.96 3.93
C PHE A 116 2.37 27.76 3.30
N PRO A 117 3.18 28.81 3.12
CA PRO A 117 4.59 28.69 2.79
C PRO A 117 5.32 27.78 3.77
N LEU A 118 6.29 27.01 3.30
CA LEU A 118 7.01 26.03 4.15
C LEU A 118 7.80 26.68 5.29
N GLU A 119 8.16 27.92 5.13
CA GLU A 119 8.91 28.72 6.11
C GLU A 119 8.02 29.39 7.17
N THR A 120 6.68 29.30 7.00
CA THR A 120 5.75 29.94 7.92
C THR A 120 5.88 29.37 9.34
N THR A 121 6.02 30.28 10.29
CA THR A 121 6.12 29.95 11.71
C THR A 121 4.73 29.80 12.35
N LEU A 122 4.70 29.15 13.52
CA LEU A 122 3.46 29.07 14.30
C LEU A 122 2.96 30.44 14.72
N ASP A 123 3.87 31.35 15.05
CA ASP A 123 3.53 32.70 15.52
C ASP A 123 2.84 33.51 14.41
N GLU A 124 3.33 33.44 13.17
CA GLU A 124 2.69 34.08 12.02
C GLU A 124 1.29 33.54 11.75
N ILE A 125 1.09 32.21 11.92
CA ILE A 125 -0.23 31.58 11.78
C ILE A 125 -1.17 32.06 12.88
N GLN A 126 -0.70 32.13 14.14
CA GLN A 126 -1.48 32.62 15.26
C GLN A 126 -1.87 34.09 15.09
N GLU A 127 -0.94 34.93 14.65
CA GLU A 127 -1.20 36.34 14.39
C GLU A 127 -2.24 36.51 13.28
N TRP A 128 -2.11 35.79 12.19
CA TRP A 128 -3.07 35.85 11.08
C TRP A 128 -4.47 35.35 11.49
N LEU A 129 -4.55 34.40 12.42
CA LEU A 129 -5.81 33.87 12.93
C LEU A 129 -6.47 34.75 13.99
N THR A 130 -5.78 35.78 14.48
CA THR A 130 -6.32 36.69 15.48
C THR A 130 -7.59 37.37 14.97
N GLY A 131 -8.68 37.31 15.75
CA GLY A 131 -9.98 37.86 15.37
C GLY A 131 -10.79 37.02 14.40
N LYS A 132 -10.34 35.81 14.06
CA LYS A 132 -11.05 34.90 13.17
C LYS A 132 -11.80 33.76 13.87
N GLY A 133 -11.79 33.74 15.19
CA GLY A 133 -12.49 32.78 16.05
C GLY A 133 -11.69 32.46 17.29
N GLU A 134 -12.34 31.81 18.26
CA GLU A 134 -11.69 31.34 19.48
C GLU A 134 -11.02 29.99 19.21
N ILE A 135 -9.70 29.98 19.26
CA ILE A 135 -8.86 28.84 18.88
C ILE A 135 -8.27 28.19 20.12
N GLU A 136 -8.59 26.92 20.34
CA GLU A 136 -8.01 26.10 21.42
C GLU A 136 -6.62 25.60 21.04
N ASN A 137 -6.45 25.11 19.80
CA ASN A 137 -5.19 24.48 19.39
C ASN A 137 -4.89 24.66 17.91
N ILE A 138 -3.60 24.79 17.58
CA ILE A 138 -3.09 24.79 16.20
C ILE A 138 -2.01 23.70 16.11
N GLN A 139 -2.28 22.69 15.32
CA GLN A 139 -1.35 21.59 15.06
C GLN A 139 -0.71 21.75 13.68
N MET A 140 0.56 22.14 13.65
CA MET A 140 1.35 22.17 12.41
C MET A 140 1.72 20.76 11.99
N ARG A 141 1.41 20.39 10.74
CA ARG A 141 1.77 19.08 10.20
C ARG A 141 3.22 19.09 9.72
N ARG A 142 3.96 18.08 10.08
CA ARG A 142 5.37 17.93 9.76
C ARG A 142 5.64 16.62 9.04
N ASN A 143 6.66 16.56 8.19
CA ASN A 143 7.14 15.33 7.57
C ASN A 143 8.01 14.52 8.57
N LEU A 144 8.51 13.36 8.14
CA LEU A 144 9.41 12.51 8.94
C LEU A 144 10.69 13.24 9.37
N GLN A 145 11.14 14.24 8.60
CA GLN A 145 12.30 15.08 8.89
C GLN A 145 11.94 16.28 9.78
N ARG A 146 10.73 16.31 10.35
CA ARG A 146 10.19 17.40 11.19
C ARG A 146 10.04 18.76 10.48
N GLN A 147 10.11 18.80 9.15
CA GLN A 147 9.86 20.02 8.38
C GLN A 147 8.36 20.27 8.23
N PHE A 148 7.95 21.52 8.20
CA PHE A 148 6.55 21.89 8.00
C PHE A 148 6.06 21.49 6.61
N LYS A 149 4.84 20.97 6.52
CA LYS A 149 4.20 20.53 5.25
C LYS A 149 3.33 21.62 4.59
N GLY A 150 3.34 22.83 5.10
CA GLY A 150 2.45 23.90 4.62
C GLY A 150 0.98 23.67 4.95
N SER A 151 0.69 22.86 5.98
CA SER A 151 -0.69 22.55 6.38
C SER A 151 -0.83 22.42 7.89
N VAL A 152 -1.99 22.79 8.40
CA VAL A 152 -2.31 22.78 9.83
C VAL A 152 -3.69 22.20 10.10
N PHE A 153 -3.90 21.68 11.28
CA PHE A 153 -5.23 21.49 11.88
C PHE A 153 -5.44 22.57 12.93
N ILE A 154 -6.58 23.21 12.90
CA ILE A 154 -6.99 24.22 13.86
C ILE A 154 -8.19 23.67 14.61
N CYS A 155 -8.12 23.60 15.93
CA CYS A 155 -9.23 23.23 16.77
C CYS A 155 -9.82 24.49 17.41
N PHE A 156 -11.11 24.67 17.26
CA PHE A 156 -11.87 25.78 17.84
C PHE A 156 -12.49 25.37 19.17
N ASP A 157 -12.93 26.33 19.94
CA ASP A 157 -13.63 26.14 21.21
C ASP A 157 -14.99 25.42 21.03
N THR A 158 -15.72 25.78 19.97
CA THR A 158 -17.03 25.23 19.63
C THR A 158 -17.11 24.79 18.17
N GLU A 159 -18.08 23.93 17.89
CA GLU A 159 -18.40 23.51 16.51
C GLU A 159 -18.94 24.68 15.69
N GLU A 160 -19.71 25.60 16.33
CA GLU A 160 -20.23 26.79 15.71
C GLU A 160 -19.10 27.72 15.25
N SER A 161 -18.08 27.93 16.07
CA SER A 161 -16.89 28.70 15.73
C SER A 161 -16.17 28.11 14.52
N ALA A 162 -16.06 26.79 14.45
CA ALA A 162 -15.45 26.09 13.30
C ALA A 162 -16.29 26.27 12.02
N LYS A 163 -17.63 26.17 12.11
CA LYS A 163 -18.54 26.39 10.98
C LYS A 163 -18.50 27.83 10.49
N GLN A 164 -18.52 28.80 11.42
CA GLN A 164 -18.40 30.22 11.07
C GLN A 164 -17.06 30.51 10.40
N PHE A 165 -15.99 29.91 10.88
CA PHE A 165 -14.68 30.05 10.26
C PHE A 165 -14.67 29.51 8.84
N LEU A 166 -15.25 28.32 8.58
CA LEU A 166 -15.33 27.72 7.24
C LEU A 166 -16.13 28.58 6.24
N ALA A 167 -17.10 29.34 6.73
CA ALA A 167 -17.93 30.25 5.90
C ALA A 167 -17.26 31.57 5.52
N ARG A 168 -16.10 31.87 6.10
CA ARG A 168 -15.38 33.13 5.83
C ARG A 168 -14.67 33.11 4.47
N GLU A 169 -14.68 34.24 3.79
CA GLU A 169 -13.94 34.43 2.53
C GLU A 169 -12.48 34.83 2.76
N ASP A 170 -12.20 35.59 3.84
CA ASP A 170 -10.88 36.11 4.17
C ASP A 170 -9.84 35.09 4.60
N ILE A 171 -10.24 33.81 4.68
CA ILE A 171 -9.35 32.68 4.98
C ILE A 171 -8.86 31.95 3.74
N LYS A 172 -9.38 32.31 2.56
CA LYS A 172 -9.03 31.63 1.29
C LYS A 172 -7.67 32.08 0.74
N SER A 173 -7.03 33.06 1.36
CA SER A 173 -5.69 33.49 0.97
C SER A 173 -4.82 33.78 2.19
N PHE A 174 -3.53 33.48 2.07
CA PHE A 174 -2.49 33.81 3.05
C PHE A 174 -1.23 34.26 2.33
N LYS A 175 -0.79 35.53 2.52
CA LYS A 175 0.41 36.08 1.87
C LYS A 175 0.46 35.73 0.37
N ASP A 176 -0.62 36.02 -0.36
CA ASP A 176 -0.80 35.77 -1.81
C ASP A 176 -0.89 34.32 -2.24
N ASN A 177 -0.87 33.35 -1.31
CA ASN A 177 -1.10 31.96 -1.59
C ASN A 177 -2.57 31.58 -1.41
N GLU A 178 -3.11 30.82 -2.36
CA GLU A 178 -4.45 30.27 -2.24
C GLU A 178 -4.48 29.14 -1.18
N MET A 179 -5.47 29.21 -0.30
CA MET A 179 -5.63 28.29 0.81
C MET A 179 -6.73 27.29 0.55
N LEU A 180 -6.40 26.00 0.68
CA LEU A 180 -7.40 24.93 0.77
C LEU A 180 -7.87 24.83 2.21
N VAL A 181 -9.16 25.06 2.43
CA VAL A 181 -9.80 24.99 3.74
C VAL A 181 -10.89 23.91 3.70
N LEU A 182 -10.83 22.97 4.61
CA LEU A 182 -11.78 21.83 4.70
C LEU A 182 -12.14 21.60 6.17
N SER A 183 -13.33 21.05 6.45
CA SER A 183 -13.58 20.45 7.74
C SER A 183 -12.60 19.29 7.97
N ARG A 184 -12.32 18.93 9.21
CA ARG A 184 -11.47 17.77 9.50
C ARG A 184 -12.13 16.47 9.01
N GLU A 185 -13.44 16.42 9.02
CA GLU A 185 -14.22 15.30 8.51
C GLU A 185 -14.05 15.15 7.00
N ASP A 186 -14.26 16.22 6.22
CA ASP A 186 -14.05 16.21 4.77
C ASP A 186 -12.62 15.84 4.38
N TYR A 187 -11.65 16.35 5.16
CA TYR A 187 -10.25 15.97 4.97
C TYR A 187 -10.03 14.46 5.13
N HIS A 188 -10.58 13.84 6.18
CA HIS A 188 -10.46 12.40 6.39
C HIS A 188 -11.21 11.58 5.34
N ALA A 189 -12.40 12.02 4.94
CA ALA A 189 -13.17 11.40 3.86
C ALA A 189 -12.39 11.41 2.54
N LYS A 190 -11.85 12.58 2.17
CA LYS A 190 -11.01 12.72 0.97
C LYS A 190 -9.78 11.82 1.03
N LYS A 191 -9.10 11.76 2.18
CA LYS A 191 -7.92 10.90 2.36
C LYS A 191 -8.27 9.41 2.33
N ALA A 192 -9.41 9.02 2.86
CA ALA A 192 -9.90 7.64 2.78
C ALA A 192 -10.15 7.21 1.33
N GLU A 193 -10.73 8.11 0.52
CA GLU A 193 -10.98 7.87 -0.90
C GLU A 193 -9.67 7.78 -1.70
N GLU A 194 -8.75 8.72 -1.51
CA GLU A 194 -7.41 8.66 -2.12
C GLU A 194 -6.69 7.33 -1.80
N ARG A 195 -6.81 6.84 -0.55
CA ARG A 195 -6.24 5.53 -0.17
C ARG A 195 -6.91 4.35 -0.86
N LYS A 196 -8.22 4.38 -1.03
CA LYS A 196 -8.95 3.33 -1.76
C LYS A 196 -8.51 3.29 -3.22
N GLN A 197 -8.47 4.45 -3.87
CA GLN A 197 -8.01 4.58 -5.26
C GLN A 197 -6.59 4.07 -5.43
N PHE A 198 -5.68 4.50 -4.57
CA PHE A 198 -4.30 4.05 -4.61
C PHE A 198 -4.14 2.54 -4.38
N LYS A 199 -4.89 1.96 -3.43
CA LYS A 199 -4.90 0.51 -3.22
C LYS A 199 -5.44 -0.25 -4.43
N ALA A 200 -6.48 0.28 -5.08
CA ALA A 200 -7.05 -0.31 -6.28
C ALA A 200 -6.05 -0.27 -7.44
N GLU A 201 -5.41 0.88 -7.66
CA GLU A 201 -4.41 1.07 -8.70
C GLU A 201 -3.18 0.18 -8.49
N THR A 202 -2.65 0.12 -7.26
CA THR A 202 -1.53 -0.75 -6.91
C THR A 202 -1.86 -2.22 -7.13
N LYS A 203 -3.09 -2.65 -6.78
CA LYS A 203 -3.55 -4.02 -7.00
C LYS A 203 -3.71 -4.33 -8.48
N ALA A 204 -4.25 -3.39 -9.26
CA ALA A 204 -4.39 -3.53 -10.72
C ALA A 204 -3.01 -3.64 -11.39
N LYS A 205 -2.07 -2.77 -11.01
CA LYS A 205 -0.70 -2.81 -11.52
C LYS A 205 0.01 -4.12 -11.18
N ALA A 206 -0.09 -4.57 -9.93
CA ALA A 206 0.51 -5.84 -9.52
C ALA A 206 -0.09 -7.05 -10.26
N LYS A 207 -1.41 -7.03 -10.58
CA LYS A 207 -2.06 -8.05 -11.39
C LYS A 207 -1.52 -8.05 -12.82
N HIS A 208 -1.45 -6.89 -13.45
CA HIS A 208 -0.93 -6.72 -14.80
C HIS A 208 0.56 -7.15 -14.90
N ASP A 209 1.39 -6.75 -13.91
CA ASP A 209 2.80 -7.16 -13.88
C ASP A 209 2.95 -8.69 -13.75
N LYS A 210 2.08 -9.32 -12.94
CA LYS A 210 2.06 -10.78 -12.80
C LYS A 210 1.64 -11.48 -14.10
N GLU A 211 0.59 -11.01 -14.77
CA GLU A 211 0.13 -11.53 -16.04
C GLU A 211 1.22 -11.40 -17.13
N ARG A 212 1.89 -10.24 -17.16
CA ARG A 212 3.02 -10.01 -18.08
C ARG A 212 4.20 -10.94 -17.81
N GLN A 213 4.55 -11.14 -16.52
CA GLN A 213 5.61 -12.08 -16.16
C GLN A 213 5.25 -13.51 -16.54
N GLN A 214 3.98 -13.90 -16.34
CA GLN A 214 3.48 -15.22 -16.66
C GLN A 214 3.53 -15.46 -18.17
N LYS A 215 3.06 -14.49 -18.96
CA LYS A 215 3.12 -14.56 -20.42
C LYS A 215 4.57 -14.62 -20.94
N ASN A 216 5.47 -13.80 -20.40
CA ASN A 216 6.89 -13.85 -20.78
C ASN A 216 7.56 -15.18 -20.42
N ALA A 217 7.12 -15.84 -19.34
CA ALA A 217 7.62 -17.16 -18.95
C ALA A 217 7.10 -18.24 -19.90
N GLU A 218 5.82 -18.20 -20.26
CA GLU A 218 5.18 -19.09 -21.23
C GLU A 218 5.82 -18.92 -22.64
N ASP A 219 6.02 -17.70 -23.10
CA ASP A 219 6.69 -17.41 -24.38
C ASP A 219 8.14 -17.92 -24.39
N LYS A 220 8.84 -17.83 -23.27
CA LYS A 220 10.21 -18.31 -23.14
C LYS A 220 10.29 -19.84 -23.11
N GLU A 221 9.38 -20.49 -22.39
CA GLU A 221 9.25 -21.95 -22.35
C GLU A 221 8.89 -22.50 -23.74
N MET A 222 7.95 -21.84 -24.42
CA MET A 222 7.58 -22.16 -25.79
C MET A 222 8.79 -22.05 -26.75
N GLY A 223 9.56 -20.98 -26.66
CA GLY A 223 10.76 -20.79 -27.48
C GLY A 223 11.80 -21.91 -27.29
N LEU A 224 12.03 -22.35 -26.06
CA LEU A 224 12.93 -23.47 -25.76
C LEU A 224 12.43 -24.78 -26.33
N LEU A 225 11.13 -25.06 -26.23
CA LEU A 225 10.52 -26.28 -26.82
C LEU A 225 10.60 -26.29 -28.35
N LEU A 226 10.44 -25.12 -29.02
CA LEU A 226 10.58 -24.97 -30.46
C LEU A 226 12.03 -25.22 -30.90
N ASP A 227 13.01 -24.71 -30.17
CA ASP A 227 14.43 -24.90 -30.50
C ASP A 227 14.90 -26.36 -30.31
N GLU A 228 14.32 -27.10 -29.35
CA GLU A 228 14.62 -28.53 -29.16
C GLU A 228 13.99 -29.44 -30.23
N GLN A 229 12.93 -29.00 -30.88
CA GLN A 229 12.18 -29.81 -31.85
C GLN A 229 12.40 -29.40 -33.29
N THR A 230 13.44 -28.64 -33.62
CA THR A 230 13.80 -28.30 -34.99
C THR A 230 14.29 -29.54 -35.75
N GLY A 231 13.89 -29.67 -37.03
CA GLY A 231 14.23 -30.77 -37.89
C GLY A 231 13.34 -32.01 -37.72
N CYS A 232 12.22 -31.89 -37.03
CA CYS A 232 11.30 -33.00 -36.73
C CYS A 232 10.01 -33.00 -37.55
N LEU A 233 9.80 -32.04 -38.44
CA LEU A 233 8.55 -31.89 -39.19
C LEU A 233 8.66 -32.34 -40.62
N LEU A 234 7.68 -33.14 -41.07
CA LEU A 234 7.50 -33.55 -42.42
C LEU A 234 6.08 -33.20 -42.90
N LYS A 235 5.97 -32.27 -43.87
CA LYS A 235 4.70 -31.94 -44.51
C LYS A 235 4.43 -32.90 -45.66
N PHE A 236 3.15 -33.24 -45.82
CA PHE A 236 2.69 -34.06 -46.91
C PHE A 236 1.46 -33.45 -47.57
N SER A 237 1.32 -33.70 -48.90
CA SER A 237 0.14 -33.25 -49.66
C SER A 237 -0.18 -34.24 -50.77
N GLY A 238 -1.46 -34.44 -51.05
CA GLY A 238 -1.96 -35.36 -52.08
C GLY A 238 -3.47 -35.62 -51.98
N GLU A 239 -3.97 -36.53 -52.74
CA GLU A 239 -5.34 -37.01 -52.66
C GLU A 239 -5.40 -38.08 -51.55
N LEU A 240 -5.97 -37.72 -50.39
CA LEU A 240 -5.88 -38.49 -49.15
C LEU A 240 -7.29 -38.81 -48.58
N GLU A 241 -8.30 -38.97 -49.43
CA GLU A 241 -9.70 -39.17 -49.01
C GLU A 241 -9.90 -40.40 -48.13
N ASP A 242 -9.20 -41.50 -48.44
CA ASP A 242 -9.29 -42.80 -47.74
C ASP A 242 -8.13 -43.06 -46.78
N VAL A 243 -7.30 -42.07 -46.52
CA VAL A 243 -6.14 -42.20 -45.63
C VAL A 243 -6.52 -41.86 -44.21
N SER A 244 -6.04 -42.66 -43.24
CA SER A 244 -6.19 -42.46 -41.81
C SER A 244 -4.85 -42.15 -41.16
N ARG A 245 -4.88 -41.67 -39.91
CA ARG A 245 -3.65 -41.42 -39.13
C ARG A 245 -2.83 -42.68 -38.90
N GLU A 246 -3.50 -43.82 -38.83
CA GLU A 246 -2.86 -45.13 -38.61
C GLU A 246 -2.00 -45.57 -39.79
N ASP A 247 -2.41 -45.22 -41.02
CA ASP A 247 -1.66 -45.53 -42.23
C ASP A 247 -0.28 -44.85 -42.28
N PHE A 248 -0.19 -43.65 -41.70
CA PHE A 248 1.10 -42.96 -41.54
C PHE A 248 1.99 -43.64 -40.52
N HIS A 249 1.43 -44.13 -39.43
CA HIS A 249 2.19 -44.89 -38.42
C HIS A 249 2.70 -46.21 -38.98
N GLU A 250 1.93 -46.87 -39.83
CA GLU A 250 2.31 -48.12 -40.51
C GLU A 250 3.43 -47.86 -41.53
N LEU A 251 3.31 -46.82 -42.37
CA LEU A 251 4.29 -46.45 -43.38
C LEU A 251 5.69 -46.17 -42.80
N PHE A 252 5.74 -45.48 -41.65
CA PHE A 252 6.98 -45.13 -40.99
C PHE A 252 7.39 -46.11 -39.89
N SER A 253 6.68 -47.26 -39.76
CA SER A 253 7.00 -48.31 -38.78
C SER A 253 8.42 -48.84 -39.01
N GLY A 254 9.29 -48.71 -38.01
CA GLY A 254 10.70 -49.13 -38.11
C GLY A 254 11.65 -48.11 -38.73
N HIS A 255 11.15 -47.00 -39.32
CA HIS A 255 11.96 -45.95 -39.97
C HIS A 255 12.03 -44.66 -39.14
N GLY A 256 10.97 -44.35 -38.39
CA GLY A 256 10.91 -43.22 -37.48
C GLY A 256 9.65 -43.27 -36.62
N LYS A 257 9.77 -42.83 -35.38
CA LYS A 257 8.64 -42.79 -34.46
C LYS A 257 7.89 -41.48 -34.61
N ILE A 258 6.63 -41.56 -35.03
CA ILE A 258 5.76 -40.41 -35.17
C ILE A 258 5.21 -40.07 -33.78
N LYS A 259 5.40 -38.83 -33.33
CA LYS A 259 4.91 -38.27 -32.06
C LYS A 259 3.51 -37.66 -32.18
N TRP A 260 3.25 -37.02 -33.35
CA TRP A 260 1.96 -36.39 -33.63
C TRP A 260 1.67 -36.41 -35.12
N VAL A 261 0.39 -36.59 -35.48
CA VAL A 261 -0.11 -36.49 -36.85
C VAL A 261 -1.16 -35.39 -36.90
N ASP A 262 -0.81 -34.25 -37.49
CA ASP A 262 -1.79 -33.20 -37.75
C ASP A 262 -2.43 -33.42 -39.14
N PHE A 263 -3.48 -34.23 -39.11
CA PHE A 263 -4.24 -34.61 -40.30
C PHE A 263 -5.70 -34.81 -39.95
N THR A 264 -6.56 -34.20 -40.75
CA THR A 264 -8.01 -34.42 -40.69
C THR A 264 -8.42 -35.28 -41.85
N ARG A 265 -9.22 -36.33 -41.63
CA ARG A 265 -9.67 -37.24 -42.68
C ARG A 265 -10.34 -36.46 -43.82
N GLY A 266 -9.90 -36.68 -45.07
CA GLY A 266 -10.35 -35.96 -46.23
C GLY A 266 -9.63 -34.62 -46.49
N ALA A 267 -8.63 -34.25 -45.71
CA ALA A 267 -7.76 -33.11 -45.99
C ALA A 267 -6.77 -33.48 -47.10
N LYS A 268 -6.36 -32.51 -47.89
CA LYS A 268 -5.38 -32.67 -48.98
C LYS A 268 -3.94 -32.52 -48.55
N GLU A 269 -3.71 -32.04 -47.33
CA GLU A 269 -2.40 -31.82 -46.75
C GLU A 269 -2.43 -32.05 -45.23
N GLY A 270 -1.25 -32.27 -44.67
CA GLY A 270 -1.06 -32.40 -43.23
C GLY A 270 0.42 -32.44 -42.88
N THR A 271 0.70 -32.57 -41.57
CA THR A 271 2.06 -32.52 -41.06
C THR A 271 2.30 -33.66 -40.07
N LEU A 272 3.46 -34.29 -40.15
CA LEU A 272 3.94 -35.32 -39.23
C LEU A 272 5.03 -34.73 -38.33
N LEU A 273 4.87 -34.88 -37.02
CA LEU A 273 5.91 -34.58 -36.04
C LEU A 273 6.58 -35.88 -35.59
N PHE A 274 7.87 -36.00 -35.84
CA PHE A 274 8.68 -37.16 -35.42
C PHE A 274 9.33 -36.96 -34.05
N ASP A 275 9.63 -38.08 -33.39
CA ASP A 275 10.45 -38.13 -32.18
C ASP A 275 11.93 -38.29 -32.61
N GLY A 276 12.44 -37.31 -33.36
CA GLY A 276 13.76 -37.31 -33.93
C GLY A 276 13.81 -36.60 -35.31
N ASN A 277 14.86 -36.82 -36.09
CA ASN A 277 15.06 -36.14 -37.36
C ASN A 277 14.08 -36.66 -38.42
N ALA A 278 13.18 -35.77 -38.91
CA ALA A 278 12.19 -36.10 -39.94
C ALA A 278 12.82 -36.46 -41.27
N LYS A 279 13.94 -35.81 -41.65
CA LYS A 279 14.66 -36.06 -42.91
C LYS A 279 15.24 -37.46 -42.91
N GLU A 280 15.87 -37.90 -41.84
CA GLU A 280 16.39 -39.27 -41.74
C GLU A 280 15.29 -40.33 -41.75
N ALA A 281 14.17 -40.07 -41.07
CA ALA A 281 13.02 -40.96 -41.08
C ALA A 281 12.42 -41.07 -42.50
N PHE A 282 12.33 -39.96 -43.22
CA PHE A 282 11.83 -39.92 -44.57
C PHE A 282 12.75 -40.65 -45.56
N GLU A 283 14.07 -40.43 -45.51
CA GLU A 283 15.05 -41.08 -46.36
C GLU A 283 15.05 -42.60 -46.16
N LYS A 284 15.04 -43.06 -44.92
CA LYS A 284 14.97 -44.50 -44.57
C LYS A 284 13.68 -45.15 -45.08
N ALA A 285 12.54 -44.48 -44.90
CA ALA A 285 11.28 -44.98 -45.39
C ALA A 285 11.21 -45.01 -46.92
N LYS A 286 11.82 -44.02 -47.58
CA LYS A 286 11.91 -43.96 -49.04
C LYS A 286 12.79 -45.07 -49.64
N GLU A 287 13.94 -45.34 -49.01
CA GLU A 287 14.84 -46.44 -49.44
C GLU A 287 14.16 -47.82 -49.27
N ALA A 288 13.45 -48.02 -48.16
CA ALA A 288 12.75 -49.27 -47.89
C ALA A 288 11.59 -49.54 -48.87
N ASN A 289 10.97 -48.50 -49.42
CA ASN A 289 9.85 -48.59 -50.37
C ASN A 289 10.25 -48.40 -51.86
N GLY A 290 11.53 -48.59 -52.18
CA GLY A 290 11.97 -48.62 -53.62
C GLY A 290 12.10 -47.25 -54.29
N GLY A 291 12.18 -46.16 -53.49
CA GLY A 291 12.43 -44.82 -53.99
C GLY A 291 11.22 -43.88 -54.08
N GLU A 292 10.01 -44.42 -54.05
CA GLU A 292 8.77 -43.62 -53.97
C GLU A 292 7.97 -44.02 -52.73
N LEU A 293 7.56 -42.98 -51.95
CA LEU A 293 6.76 -43.19 -50.73
C LEU A 293 5.29 -42.95 -51.05
N LYS A 294 4.50 -44.03 -51.18
CA LYS A 294 3.07 -44.00 -51.46
C LYS A 294 2.26 -44.46 -50.25
N ILE A 295 1.07 -43.91 -50.06
CA ILE A 295 0.14 -44.33 -48.99
C ILE A 295 -1.10 -44.91 -49.68
N LYS A 296 -1.36 -46.21 -49.49
CA LYS A 296 -2.53 -46.91 -50.09
C LYS A 296 -2.69 -46.60 -51.58
N ASP A 297 -1.62 -46.74 -52.35
CA ASP A 297 -1.56 -46.46 -53.81
C ASP A 297 -1.71 -44.96 -54.20
N ASN A 298 -1.90 -44.06 -53.25
CA ASN A 298 -1.94 -42.62 -53.51
C ASN A 298 -0.55 -42.04 -53.59
N THR A 299 -0.31 -41.22 -54.63
CA THR A 299 0.94 -40.49 -54.75
C THR A 299 0.92 -39.27 -53.81
N VAL A 300 1.86 -39.18 -52.88
CA VAL A 300 1.97 -38.12 -51.90
C VAL A 300 3.24 -37.32 -52.13
N THR A 301 3.12 -36.02 -52.16
CA THR A 301 4.26 -35.10 -52.19
C THR A 301 4.73 -34.86 -50.76
N TRP A 302 6.00 -35.09 -50.51
CA TRP A 302 6.62 -34.94 -49.20
C TRP A 302 7.58 -33.76 -49.20
N GLN A 303 7.51 -32.94 -48.14
CA GLN A 303 8.37 -31.79 -47.96
C GLN A 303 8.88 -31.75 -46.52
N VAL A 304 10.19 -31.77 -46.33
CA VAL A 304 10.80 -31.50 -45.03
C VAL A 304 10.71 -30.01 -44.78
N LEU A 305 10.10 -29.62 -43.67
CA LEU A 305 10.04 -28.22 -43.26
C LEU A 305 11.35 -27.85 -42.55
N GLU A 306 11.89 -26.67 -42.90
CA GLU A 306 13.12 -26.16 -42.32
C GLU A 306 12.96 -24.64 -41.99
N GLY A 307 13.65 -24.17 -40.92
CA GLY A 307 13.73 -22.75 -40.58
C GLY A 307 12.47 -22.14 -39.99
N ASP A 308 12.04 -20.98 -40.49
CA ASP A 308 10.95 -20.21 -39.88
C ASP A 308 9.57 -20.85 -40.14
N GLU A 309 9.39 -21.50 -41.29
CA GLU A 309 8.16 -22.24 -41.63
C GLU A 309 7.95 -23.44 -40.67
N GLU A 310 9.02 -24.14 -40.34
CA GLU A 310 8.99 -25.21 -39.36
C GLU A 310 8.59 -24.73 -37.99
N LYS A 311 9.14 -23.59 -37.54
CA LYS A 311 8.83 -23.00 -36.22
C LYS A 311 7.38 -22.55 -36.10
N GLU A 312 6.81 -22.01 -37.16
CA GLU A 312 5.42 -21.57 -37.20
C GLU A 312 4.47 -22.78 -37.12
N GLU A 313 4.76 -23.83 -37.87
CA GLU A 313 3.94 -25.06 -37.86
C GLU A 313 4.09 -25.85 -36.56
N LEU A 314 5.29 -25.91 -35.98
CA LEU A 314 5.51 -26.49 -34.64
C LEU A 314 4.70 -25.77 -33.57
N LYS A 315 4.63 -24.43 -33.62
CA LYS A 315 3.84 -23.64 -32.72
C LYS A 315 2.35 -23.98 -32.79
N ASN A 316 1.83 -24.10 -34.03
CA ASN A 316 0.43 -24.49 -34.27
C ASN A 316 0.13 -25.88 -33.70
N ILE A 317 1.02 -26.84 -33.91
CA ILE A 317 0.90 -28.22 -33.41
C ILE A 317 0.93 -28.24 -31.88
N ILE A 318 1.83 -27.49 -31.23
CA ILE A 318 1.92 -27.41 -29.75
C ILE A 318 0.67 -26.76 -29.17
N GLU A 319 0.17 -25.69 -29.78
CA GLU A 319 -1.08 -25.05 -29.36
C GLU A 319 -2.27 -26.02 -29.45
N ALA A 320 -2.39 -26.73 -30.57
CA ALA A 320 -3.42 -27.76 -30.80
C ALA A 320 -3.34 -28.91 -29.76
N GLN A 321 -2.13 -29.35 -29.42
CA GLN A 321 -1.91 -30.34 -28.35
C GLN A 321 -2.36 -29.82 -26.99
N GLN A 322 -1.99 -28.58 -26.63
CA GLN A 322 -2.40 -27.97 -25.36
C GLN A 322 -3.91 -27.82 -25.26
N GLU A 323 -4.57 -27.41 -26.34
CA GLU A 323 -6.04 -27.34 -26.39
C GLU A 323 -6.68 -28.72 -26.20
N SER A 324 -6.16 -29.74 -26.82
CA SER A 324 -6.68 -31.11 -26.72
C SER A 324 -6.56 -31.65 -25.27
N TYR A 325 -5.43 -31.39 -24.60
CA TYR A 325 -5.22 -31.72 -23.19
C TYR A 325 -6.14 -30.93 -22.27
N SER A 326 -6.39 -29.65 -22.55
CA SER A 326 -7.28 -28.80 -21.73
C SER A 326 -8.74 -29.26 -21.86
N ARG A 327 -9.19 -29.65 -23.05
CA ARG A 327 -10.55 -30.20 -23.31
C ARG A 327 -10.76 -31.54 -22.60
N SER A 328 -9.73 -32.39 -22.51
CA SER A 328 -9.81 -33.68 -21.85
C SER A 328 -9.93 -33.54 -20.32
N ARG A 329 -9.24 -32.56 -19.71
CA ARG A 329 -9.34 -32.26 -18.27
C ARG A 329 -10.68 -31.61 -17.87
N GLY A 330 -11.32 -30.87 -18.77
CA GLY A 330 -12.63 -30.24 -18.52
C GLY A 330 -13.82 -31.22 -18.47
N ARG A 331 -13.71 -32.41 -19.04
CA ARG A 331 -14.79 -33.42 -19.08
C ARG A 331 -14.86 -34.33 -17.84
N GLY A 332 -13.81 -34.38 -17.01
CA GLY A 332 -13.74 -35.23 -15.79
C GLY A 332 -14.30 -34.63 -14.51
N GLY A 333 -14.75 -33.36 -14.52
CA GLY A 333 -15.03 -32.58 -13.28
C GLY A 333 -16.51 -32.36 -12.92
N ARG A 334 -17.48 -33.06 -13.51
CA ARG A 334 -18.90 -32.99 -13.07
C ARG A 334 -19.36 -34.29 -12.42
N GLY A 335 -19.03 -34.46 -11.16
CA GLY A 335 -19.55 -35.58 -10.37
C GLY A 335 -19.31 -35.43 -8.88
N ARG A 336 -20.36 -35.01 -8.15
CA ARG A 336 -20.53 -35.15 -6.70
C ARG A 336 -19.80 -34.18 -5.77
N SER A 337 -20.42 -33.05 -5.56
CA SER A 337 -20.39 -32.39 -4.26
C SER A 337 -21.59 -32.86 -3.43
N GLY A 338 -21.33 -33.40 -2.30
CA GLY A 338 -22.32 -33.72 -1.27
C GLY A 338 -21.60 -34.33 -0.07
N GLY A 339 -21.50 -33.57 1.03
CA GLY A 339 -21.02 -34.20 2.26
C GLY A 339 -20.49 -33.19 3.28
N ARG A 340 -21.38 -32.73 4.13
CA ARG A 340 -21.05 -32.10 5.43
C ARG A 340 -20.18 -33.05 6.26
N GLY A 341 -19.11 -32.51 6.87
CA GLY A 341 -18.30 -33.26 7.82
C GLY A 341 -17.54 -32.31 8.74
N ARG A 342 -18.10 -32.06 9.91
CA ARG A 342 -17.46 -31.49 11.09
C ARG A 342 -16.38 -32.46 11.62
N GLY A 343 -15.26 -31.93 12.10
CA GLY A 343 -14.59 -32.52 13.26
C GLY A 343 -13.17 -33.00 13.06
N GLY A 344 -12.28 -32.52 13.92
CA GLY A 344 -11.26 -33.39 14.47
C GLY A 344 -9.79 -33.12 14.15
N ARG A 345 -9.16 -32.32 14.95
CA ARG A 345 -7.94 -32.53 15.77
C ARG A 345 -6.83 -33.48 15.28
N ARG A 346 -5.61 -32.95 15.32
CA ARG A 346 -4.31 -33.55 15.71
C ARG A 346 -3.56 -34.40 14.69
N GLY A 347 -2.29 -33.98 14.48
CA GLY A 347 -1.22 -34.88 14.08
C GLY A 347 -0.01 -34.20 13.47
N ARG A 348 0.98 -34.00 14.26
CA ARG A 348 2.42 -33.84 14.13
C ARG A 348 3.04 -34.50 12.89
N GLY A 349 4.05 -33.82 12.30
CA GLY A 349 5.15 -34.53 11.66
C GLY A 349 5.65 -33.86 10.39
N GLY A 350 6.66 -33.10 10.45
CA GLY A 350 7.84 -32.73 9.78
C GLY A 350 8.04 -33.15 8.31
N ARG A 351 8.42 -32.20 7.54
CA ARG A 351 9.68 -32.16 6.76
C ARG A 351 9.80 -30.85 6.01
N ASP A 352 10.83 -30.16 6.38
CA ASP A 352 11.46 -29.00 5.81
C ASP A 352 11.84 -29.25 4.34
N GLN A 353 11.39 -28.39 3.42
CA GLN A 353 12.06 -28.12 2.16
C GLN A 353 11.78 -26.67 1.76
N GLY A 354 12.82 -25.91 1.76
CA GLY A 354 13.14 -24.62 1.24
C GLY A 354 12.05 -23.82 0.53
N ARG A 355 11.29 -23.02 1.29
CA ARG A 355 10.50 -21.93 0.76
C ARG A 355 11.35 -20.67 0.89
N THR A 356 11.97 -20.24 -0.21
CA THR A 356 12.53 -18.91 -0.32
C THR A 356 11.47 -17.86 0.02
N GLN A 357 11.60 -17.29 1.22
CA GLN A 357 10.80 -16.13 1.62
C GLN A 357 11.15 -14.96 0.72
N TYR A 358 10.22 -14.62 -0.16
CA TYR A 358 10.20 -13.31 -0.80
C TYR A 358 9.95 -12.27 0.28
N GLN A 359 11.00 -11.63 0.76
CA GLN A 359 10.91 -10.38 1.51
C GLN A 359 10.51 -9.27 0.54
N GLY A 360 9.22 -9.11 0.34
CA GLY A 360 8.68 -7.91 -0.27
C GLY A 360 9.13 -6.71 0.56
N LYS A 361 9.91 -5.79 -0.03
CA LYS A 361 10.16 -4.48 0.55
C LYS A 361 8.81 -3.86 0.87
N LYS A 362 8.49 -3.77 2.17
CA LYS A 362 7.40 -2.91 2.65
C LYS A 362 7.78 -1.49 2.28
N THR A 363 7.27 -0.98 1.18
CA THR A 363 7.21 0.46 0.94
C THR A 363 6.31 1.00 2.04
N LYS A 364 6.91 1.63 3.06
CA LYS A 364 6.16 2.45 4.01
C LYS A 364 5.53 3.55 3.18
N PHE A 365 4.22 3.46 3.02
CA PHE A 365 3.42 4.60 2.63
C PHE A 365 3.60 5.63 3.74
N ASP A 366 3.94 6.84 3.36
CA ASP A 366 3.90 8.01 4.23
C ASP A 366 2.41 8.23 4.55
N SER A 367 1.91 7.46 5.55
CA SER A 367 0.55 7.63 6.02
C SER A 367 0.57 8.88 6.88
N ASP A 368 -0.03 9.93 6.36
CA ASP A 368 -0.26 11.20 7.07
C ASP A 368 -1.05 11.06 8.39
N ASP A 369 -1.37 9.82 8.81
CA ASP A 369 -2.24 9.50 9.94
C ASP A 369 -1.54 8.74 11.09
N GLU A 370 -0.21 8.78 11.21
CA GLU A 370 0.46 8.18 12.40
C GLU A 370 0.14 8.90 13.72
N ASP A 371 -0.58 10.02 13.69
CA ASP A 371 -0.93 10.76 14.90
C ASP A 371 -2.11 10.16 15.70
N ASP A 372 -2.86 9.20 15.16
CA ASP A 372 -4.05 8.60 15.82
C ASP A 372 -3.91 7.08 16.14
N ALA A 373 -2.75 6.44 15.94
CA ALA A 373 -2.57 5.03 16.31
C ALA A 373 -1.89 4.90 17.69
N PRO A 374 -2.42 4.06 18.59
CA PRO A 374 -1.72 3.77 19.84
C PRO A 374 -0.39 3.07 19.55
N ALA A 375 0.67 3.53 20.20
CA ALA A 375 2.03 3.02 20.03
C ALA A 375 2.08 1.50 20.23
N ALA A 376 2.35 0.77 19.16
CA ALA A 376 2.61 -0.66 19.23
C ALA A 376 3.88 -0.90 20.07
N LYS A 377 3.74 -1.71 21.12
CA LYS A 377 4.83 -2.15 21.99
C LYS A 377 5.92 -2.82 21.15
N VAL A 378 7.08 -2.21 21.07
CA VAL A 378 8.30 -2.87 20.61
C VAL A 378 8.76 -3.77 21.72
N ALA A 379 8.64 -5.08 21.53
CA ALA A 379 9.27 -6.06 22.40
C ALA A 379 10.80 -5.95 22.24
N LYS A 380 11.48 -5.53 23.28
CA LYS A 380 12.93 -5.69 23.43
C LYS A 380 13.23 -7.19 23.56
N THR A 381 13.85 -7.79 22.58
CA THR A 381 14.59 -9.02 22.79
C THR A 381 15.98 -8.64 23.31
N GLU A 382 16.18 -8.87 24.60
CA GLU A 382 17.51 -8.96 25.19
C GLU A 382 18.13 -10.27 24.68
N ASN A 383 19.21 -10.18 23.94
CA ASN A 383 20.19 -11.26 23.82
C ASN A 383 21.39 -10.87 24.67
N GLY A 384 21.52 -11.56 25.81
CA GLY A 384 22.75 -11.64 26.57
C GLY A 384 23.74 -12.61 25.92
N SER A 385 24.92 -12.26 25.91
CA SER A 385 26.22 -12.86 26.25
C SER A 385 27.31 -12.04 25.65
#